data_222cbd9caa422cb0c986fbc0bd18f10d
#
_entry.id   222cbd9caa422cb0c986fbc0bd18f10d
#
_cell.length_a   1.000
_cell.length_b   1.000
_cell.length_c   1.000
_cell.angle_alpha   90.00
_cell.angle_beta   90.00
_cell.angle_gamma   90.00
#
_symmetry.space_group_name_H-M   'P 1'
#
loop_
_entity.id
_entity.type
_entity.pdbx_description
1 polymer ?
#
loop_
_entity_poly.entity_id
_entity_poly.type
_entity_poly.pdbx_seq_one_letter_code
_entity_poly.pdbx_strand_id
1 'polypeptide(L)'
;MLVLSETMGIGVDIGGSYTDVVEFRNGKFTHVKTIETAEALSNPDQIEYENAVYGVAAWIRNGRIVKAPNLKGNLDFLKGKRIENDANCFAAYSKFVTKKRNIFAVTLGTGVGSGVIIDGKLYRGRGLAAELGHVYVGGNVICSCGGRGHLECYFSGWRVKQIFGREANKNELKRVEGFEVLCREIAKAVMILDPEVVTIGGRLGRVFNEEDFKKIYEYLPEEFDVEVKIIDDDLAVAKGAALISEGLV
;
A
#
# COMPACT_ATOMS: atom_id res chain seq x y z
N MET A 1 -39.56 -5.78 6.12
CA MET A 1 -38.65 -4.76 6.68
C MET A 1 -37.37 -5.48 7.05
N LEU A 2 -36.41 -5.54 6.11
CA LEU A 2 -35.08 -6.08 6.38
C LEU A 2 -34.42 -5.09 7.34
N VAL A 3 -34.19 -5.52 8.56
CA VAL A 3 -33.28 -4.86 9.49
C VAL A 3 -31.90 -5.00 8.83
N LEU A 4 -31.44 -3.93 8.16
CA LEU A 4 -30.05 -3.79 7.81
C LEU A 4 -29.29 -3.84 9.14
N SER A 5 -28.64 -4.95 9.44
CA SER A 5 -27.67 -4.99 10.54
C SER A 5 -26.72 -3.82 10.27
N GLU A 6 -26.62 -2.90 11.24
CA GLU A 6 -25.64 -1.81 11.17
C GLU A 6 -24.26 -2.45 11.17
N THR A 7 -23.75 -2.73 9.97
CA THR A 7 -22.40 -3.27 9.82
C THR A 7 -21.42 -2.14 10.05
N MET A 8 -20.44 -2.40 10.88
CA MET A 8 -19.39 -1.45 11.25
C MET A 8 -18.03 -2.10 10.98
N GLY A 9 -17.30 -1.54 10.03
CA GLY A 9 -15.95 -1.98 9.73
C GLY A 9 -14.91 -1.14 10.48
N ILE A 10 -13.97 -1.80 11.14
CA ILE A 10 -12.83 -1.15 11.75
C ILE A 10 -11.57 -1.53 10.97
N GLY A 11 -10.81 -0.52 10.56
CA GLY A 11 -9.50 -0.68 9.97
C GLY A 11 -8.42 -0.06 10.83
N VAL A 12 -7.36 -0.79 11.04
CA VAL A 12 -6.16 -0.34 11.76
C VAL A 12 -4.98 -0.43 10.80
N ASP A 13 -4.32 0.68 10.53
CA ASP A 13 -3.06 0.71 9.77
C ASP A 13 -1.89 0.75 10.75
N ILE A 14 -1.08 -0.30 10.79
CA ILE A 14 0.15 -0.35 11.58
C ILE A 14 1.32 0.03 10.66
N GLY A 15 1.53 1.33 10.50
CA GLY A 15 2.63 1.89 9.72
C GLY A 15 3.96 1.90 10.50
N GLY A 16 5.03 2.30 9.81
CA GLY A 16 6.37 2.33 10.43
C GLY A 16 6.56 3.39 11.52
N SER A 17 5.80 4.48 11.51
CA SER A 17 5.89 5.59 12.47
C SER A 17 4.61 5.80 13.26
N TYR A 18 3.47 5.73 12.58
CA TYR A 18 2.15 5.96 13.16
C TYR A 18 1.22 4.78 12.87
N THR A 19 0.30 4.57 13.79
CA THR A 19 -0.82 3.62 13.69
C THR A 19 -2.12 4.41 13.66
N ASP A 20 -2.89 4.24 12.60
CA ASP A 20 -4.14 4.93 12.36
C ASP A 20 -5.32 3.98 12.50
N VAL A 21 -6.40 4.47 13.12
CA VAL A 21 -7.64 3.72 13.28
C VAL A 21 -8.78 4.47 12.61
N VAL A 22 -9.52 3.77 11.75
CA VAL A 22 -10.67 4.29 11.01
C VAL A 22 -11.87 3.38 11.18
N GLU A 23 -13.02 3.96 11.45
CA GLU A 23 -14.33 3.32 11.38
C GLU A 23 -14.98 3.58 10.01
N PHE A 24 -15.60 2.56 9.44
CA PHE A 24 -16.49 2.69 8.28
C PHE A 24 -17.89 2.26 8.67
N ARG A 25 -18.86 3.16 8.53
CA ARG A 25 -20.26 2.91 8.87
C ARG A 25 -21.18 3.66 7.92
N ASN A 26 -22.19 2.97 7.39
CA ASN A 26 -23.20 3.59 6.51
C ASN A 26 -22.59 4.38 5.33
N GLY A 27 -21.54 3.87 4.72
CA GLY A 27 -20.89 4.51 3.58
C GLY A 27 -19.94 5.66 3.92
N LYS A 28 -19.70 5.94 5.21
CA LYS A 28 -18.85 7.04 5.68
C LYS A 28 -17.68 6.53 6.50
N PHE A 29 -16.54 7.20 6.33
CA PHE A 29 -15.35 6.98 7.15
C PHE A 29 -15.29 8.00 8.28
N THR A 30 -14.93 7.53 9.45
CA THR A 30 -14.63 8.36 10.62
C THR A 30 -13.22 8.03 11.10
N HIS A 31 -12.35 9.03 11.16
CA HIS A 31 -11.05 8.88 11.80
C HIS A 31 -11.24 8.77 13.30
N VAL A 32 -10.78 7.69 13.90
CA VAL A 32 -10.92 7.43 15.35
C VAL A 32 -9.74 8.01 16.10
N LYS A 33 -8.52 7.65 15.69
CA LYS A 33 -7.27 8.14 16.29
C LYS A 33 -6.04 7.81 15.46
N THR A 34 -4.97 8.52 15.77
CA THR A 34 -3.58 8.25 15.35
C THR A 34 -2.72 8.15 16.60
N ILE A 35 -1.86 7.13 16.69
CA ILE A 35 -0.93 6.89 17.80
C ILE A 35 0.45 6.62 17.21
N GLU A 36 1.52 6.97 17.90
CA GLU A 36 2.86 6.51 17.50
C GLU A 36 2.91 4.97 17.53
N THR A 37 3.44 4.36 16.46
CA THR A 37 3.46 2.89 16.34
C THR A 37 4.24 2.24 17.49
N ALA A 38 5.31 2.85 17.95
CA ALA A 38 6.06 2.35 19.11
C ALA A 38 5.20 2.27 20.39
N GLU A 39 4.34 3.28 20.61
CA GLU A 39 3.38 3.29 21.71
C GLU A 39 2.29 2.24 21.50
N ALA A 40 1.69 2.20 20.33
CA ALA A 40 0.64 1.24 19.98
C ALA A 40 1.10 -0.21 20.15
N LEU A 41 2.35 -0.53 19.76
CA LEU A 41 2.92 -1.87 19.92
C LEU A 41 3.37 -2.20 21.35
N SER A 42 3.65 -1.20 22.18
CA SER A 42 3.95 -1.39 23.60
C SER A 42 2.70 -1.58 24.46
N ASN A 43 1.57 -1.04 24.02
CA ASN A 43 0.26 -1.17 24.66
C ASN A 43 -0.84 -1.48 23.60
N PRO A 44 -0.89 -2.73 23.09
CA PRO A 44 -1.81 -3.12 22.01
C PRO A 44 -3.29 -2.94 22.33
N ASP A 45 -3.70 -2.96 23.59
CA ASP A 45 -5.09 -2.78 24.01
C ASP A 45 -5.70 -1.48 23.46
N GLN A 46 -4.86 -0.46 23.21
CA GLN A 46 -5.29 0.80 22.62
C GLN A 46 -5.76 0.68 21.16
N ILE A 47 -5.34 -0.35 20.45
CA ILE A 47 -5.65 -0.59 19.04
C ILE A 47 -6.38 -1.92 18.81
N GLU A 48 -6.75 -2.63 19.87
CA GLU A 48 -7.58 -3.83 19.77
C GLU A 48 -9.06 -3.47 19.63
N TYR A 49 -9.64 -3.91 18.51
CA TYR A 49 -11.07 -3.77 18.23
C TYR A 49 -11.64 -5.10 17.78
N GLU A 50 -12.88 -5.34 18.17
CA GLU A 50 -13.63 -6.50 17.69
C GLU A 50 -13.86 -6.39 16.18
N ASN A 51 -13.68 -7.50 15.45
CA ASN A 51 -13.83 -7.60 14.00
C ASN A 51 -12.95 -6.66 13.15
N ALA A 52 -11.95 -6.01 13.73
CA ALA A 52 -11.02 -5.16 12.98
C ALA A 52 -10.19 -5.97 11.97
N VAL A 53 -9.82 -5.30 10.88
CA VAL A 53 -8.72 -5.73 9.99
C VAL A 53 -7.51 -4.85 10.24
N TYR A 54 -6.37 -5.47 10.44
CA TYR A 54 -5.10 -4.82 10.67
C TYR A 54 -4.28 -4.81 9.38
N GLY A 55 -4.15 -3.65 8.75
CA GLY A 55 -3.20 -3.40 7.67
C GLY A 55 -1.79 -3.32 8.25
N VAL A 56 -0.89 -4.14 7.76
CA VAL A 56 0.46 -4.26 8.32
C VAL A 56 1.49 -4.22 7.19
N ALA A 57 2.53 -3.40 7.35
CA ALA A 57 3.66 -3.36 6.41
C ALA A 57 4.51 -4.64 6.52
N ALA A 58 3.94 -5.77 6.10
CA ALA A 58 4.49 -7.10 6.29
C ALA A 58 4.10 -8.07 5.17
N TRP A 59 4.91 -9.05 4.94
CA TRP A 59 4.57 -10.22 4.13
C TRP A 59 3.65 -11.16 4.90
N ILE A 60 2.47 -11.41 4.36
CA ILE A 60 1.43 -12.20 5.01
C ILE A 60 1.11 -13.42 4.15
N ARG A 61 1.16 -14.60 4.76
CA ARG A 61 0.76 -15.84 4.10
C ARG A 61 -0.11 -16.67 5.04
N ASN A 62 -1.25 -17.12 4.54
CA ASN A 62 -2.22 -17.91 5.33
C ASN A 62 -2.60 -17.23 6.66
N GLY A 63 -2.83 -15.91 6.65
CA GLY A 63 -3.19 -15.13 7.83
C GLY A 63 -2.08 -15.01 8.88
N ARG A 64 -0.82 -15.24 8.52
CA ARG A 64 0.34 -15.12 9.41
C ARG A 64 1.39 -14.21 8.82
N ILE A 65 2.02 -13.41 9.66
CA ILE A 65 3.18 -12.60 9.28
C ILE A 65 4.37 -13.54 9.04
N VAL A 66 4.89 -13.52 7.82
CA VAL A 66 6.10 -14.26 7.43
C VAL A 66 7.34 -13.39 7.66
N LYS A 67 7.24 -12.09 7.35
CA LYS A 67 8.33 -11.13 7.50
C LYS A 67 7.77 -9.71 7.59
N ALA A 68 8.33 -8.88 8.46
CA ALA A 68 7.99 -7.47 8.60
C ALA A 68 9.27 -6.61 8.65
N PRO A 69 9.94 -6.38 7.50
CA PRO A 69 11.27 -5.78 7.47
C PRO A 69 11.29 -4.33 7.95
N ASN A 70 10.19 -3.62 7.86
CA ASN A 70 10.08 -2.20 8.17
C ASN A 70 9.37 -1.91 9.50
N LEU A 71 8.93 -2.94 10.23
CA LEU A 71 8.30 -2.79 11.55
C LEU A 71 9.25 -3.26 12.66
N LYS A 72 9.37 -2.44 13.69
CA LYS A 72 10.13 -2.74 14.91
C LYS A 72 9.16 -2.87 16.08
N GLY A 73 9.19 -3.99 16.77
CA GLY A 73 8.33 -4.23 17.93
C GLY A 73 7.74 -5.64 17.93
N ASN A 74 6.99 -5.94 19.00
CA ASN A 74 6.32 -7.23 19.14
C ASN A 74 4.95 -7.18 18.43
N LEU A 75 4.77 -8.07 17.47
CA LEU A 75 3.52 -8.23 16.71
C LEU A 75 2.71 -9.46 17.18
N ASP A 76 3.05 -10.06 18.32
CA ASP A 76 2.40 -11.29 18.79
C ASP A 76 0.90 -11.11 19.08
N PHE A 77 0.46 -9.91 19.44
CA PHE A 77 -0.95 -9.60 19.66
C PHE A 77 -1.81 -9.78 18.40
N LEU A 78 -1.19 -9.73 17.20
CA LEU A 78 -1.86 -9.97 15.92
C LEU A 78 -2.14 -11.46 15.63
N LYS A 79 -1.61 -12.38 16.43
CA LYS A 79 -1.89 -13.81 16.28
C LYS A 79 -3.38 -14.09 16.45
N GLY A 80 -3.99 -14.68 15.43
CA GLY A 80 -5.44 -14.94 15.40
C GLY A 80 -6.33 -13.77 15.03
N LYS A 81 -5.78 -12.57 14.84
CA LYS A 81 -6.50 -11.41 14.31
C LYS A 81 -6.60 -11.50 12.77
N ARG A 82 -7.52 -10.73 12.21
CA ARG A 82 -7.63 -10.54 10.76
C ARG A 82 -6.57 -9.54 10.31
N ILE A 83 -5.50 -10.03 9.69
CA ILE A 83 -4.40 -9.21 9.20
C ILE A 83 -4.37 -9.18 7.69
N GLU A 84 -3.98 -8.04 7.11
CA GLU A 84 -3.80 -7.85 5.68
C GLU A 84 -2.52 -7.04 5.42
N ASN A 85 -1.91 -7.21 4.24
CA ASN A 85 -0.80 -6.36 3.82
C ASN A 85 -1.30 -4.92 3.60
N ASP A 86 -0.52 -3.92 3.98
CA ASP A 86 -0.84 -2.49 3.90
C ASP A 86 -1.15 -2.03 2.46
N ALA A 87 -0.38 -2.48 1.47
CA ALA A 87 -0.63 -2.15 0.07
C ALA A 87 -1.90 -2.83 -0.48
N ASN A 88 -2.26 -4.01 0.01
CA ASN A 88 -3.55 -4.64 -0.28
C ASN A 88 -4.72 -3.82 0.30
N CYS A 89 -4.55 -3.28 1.51
CA CYS A 89 -5.53 -2.35 2.08
C CYS A 89 -5.65 -1.09 1.23
N PHE A 90 -4.53 -0.52 0.78
CA PHE A 90 -4.54 0.62 -0.14
C PHE A 90 -5.28 0.29 -1.45
N ALA A 91 -5.07 -0.90 -2.02
CA ALA A 91 -5.79 -1.34 -3.22
C ALA A 91 -7.31 -1.45 -2.98
N ALA A 92 -7.73 -1.90 -1.79
CA ALA A 92 -9.13 -1.93 -1.40
C ALA A 92 -9.75 -0.52 -1.36
N TYR A 93 -9.04 0.44 -0.81
CA TYR A 93 -9.48 1.84 -0.82
C TYR A 93 -9.46 2.44 -2.23
N SER A 94 -8.47 2.11 -3.04
CA SER A 94 -8.39 2.50 -4.45
C SER A 94 -9.62 2.08 -5.23
N LYS A 95 -10.12 0.85 -5.02
CA LYS A 95 -11.39 0.37 -5.60
C LYS A 95 -12.57 1.24 -5.15
N PHE A 96 -12.65 1.59 -3.87
CA PHE A 96 -13.73 2.43 -3.35
C PHE A 96 -13.72 3.81 -3.98
N VAL A 97 -12.55 4.42 -4.18
CA VAL A 97 -12.41 5.78 -4.75
C VAL A 97 -12.64 5.78 -6.25
N THR A 98 -12.04 4.83 -6.99
CA THR A 98 -12.06 4.83 -8.45
C THR A 98 -13.31 4.18 -9.04
N LYS A 99 -13.97 3.30 -8.29
CA LYS A 99 -15.06 2.43 -8.74
C LYS A 99 -14.67 1.48 -9.89
N LYS A 100 -13.37 1.33 -10.16
CA LYS A 100 -12.83 0.42 -11.17
C LYS A 100 -12.79 -1.01 -10.65
N ARG A 101 -12.74 -1.97 -11.56
CA ARG A 101 -12.77 -3.41 -11.24
C ARG A 101 -11.40 -4.06 -11.36
N ASN A 102 -10.52 -3.52 -12.20
CA ASN A 102 -9.16 -4.00 -12.40
C ASN A 102 -8.20 -2.85 -12.08
N ILE A 103 -7.44 -2.99 -10.99
CA ILE A 103 -6.62 -1.93 -10.42
C ILE A 103 -5.26 -2.48 -10.09
N PHE A 104 -4.22 -1.76 -10.48
CA PHE A 104 -2.89 -1.92 -9.94
C PHE A 104 -2.59 -0.75 -9.00
N ALA A 105 -2.51 -1.01 -7.71
CA ALA A 105 -2.31 0.01 -6.68
C ALA A 105 -0.85 -0.02 -6.19
N VAL A 106 -0.21 1.15 -6.13
CA VAL A 106 1.19 1.32 -5.71
C VAL A 106 1.27 2.30 -4.54
N THR A 107 1.91 1.90 -3.46
CA THR A 107 2.21 2.77 -2.33
C THR A 107 3.69 3.12 -2.32
N LEU A 108 3.99 4.42 -2.30
CA LEU A 108 5.34 4.95 -2.16
C LEU A 108 5.46 5.59 -0.76
N GLY A 109 6.00 4.83 0.15
CA GLY A 109 6.22 5.21 1.55
C GLY A 109 7.67 5.03 1.94
N THR A 110 7.93 4.44 3.10
CA THR A 110 9.29 4.03 3.51
C THR A 110 9.87 3.05 2.50
N GLY A 111 9.09 2.04 2.07
CA GLY A 111 9.37 1.13 0.96
C GLY A 111 8.49 1.41 -0.25
N VAL A 112 8.40 0.42 -1.13
CA VAL A 112 7.45 0.37 -2.26
C VAL A 112 6.56 -0.85 -2.07
N GLY A 113 5.26 -0.60 -1.85
CA GLY A 113 4.25 -1.65 -1.80
C GLY A 113 3.36 -1.65 -3.03
N SER A 114 2.67 -2.75 -3.28
CA SER A 114 1.63 -2.79 -4.29
C SER A 114 0.56 -3.83 -3.98
N GLY A 115 -0.64 -3.61 -4.50
CA GLY A 115 -1.78 -4.50 -4.38
C GLY A 115 -2.58 -4.53 -5.67
N VAL A 116 -3.34 -5.58 -5.89
CA VAL A 116 -4.06 -5.81 -7.14
C VAL A 116 -5.53 -6.12 -6.86
N ILE A 117 -6.41 -5.45 -7.60
CA ILE A 117 -7.82 -5.80 -7.70
C ILE A 117 -8.05 -6.40 -9.10
N ILE A 118 -8.65 -7.58 -9.15
CA ILE A 118 -9.05 -8.26 -10.39
C ILE A 118 -10.54 -8.57 -10.30
N ASP A 119 -11.31 -8.15 -11.30
CA ASP A 119 -12.77 -8.35 -11.33
C ASP A 119 -13.49 -7.83 -10.07
N GLY A 120 -12.96 -6.77 -9.49
CA GLY A 120 -13.50 -6.15 -8.29
C GLY A 120 -13.15 -6.88 -6.98
N LYS A 121 -12.24 -7.85 -7.00
CA LYS A 121 -11.80 -8.62 -5.83
C LYS A 121 -10.31 -8.44 -5.60
N LEU A 122 -9.93 -8.35 -4.34
CA LEU A 122 -8.52 -8.27 -3.94
C LEU A 122 -7.80 -9.59 -4.26
N TYR A 123 -6.76 -9.49 -5.11
CA TYR A 123 -5.95 -10.64 -5.51
C TYR A 123 -4.73 -10.78 -4.60
N ARG A 124 -4.68 -11.86 -3.87
CA ARG A 124 -3.59 -12.15 -2.91
C ARG A 124 -2.61 -13.21 -3.41
N GLY A 125 -2.95 -13.90 -4.54
CA GLY A 125 -2.24 -15.10 -4.93
C GLY A 125 -2.21 -16.11 -3.79
N ARG A 126 -1.01 -16.58 -3.43
CA ARG A 126 -0.78 -17.41 -2.23
C ARG A 126 -0.42 -16.58 -0.99
N GLY A 127 -0.73 -15.28 -0.98
CA GLY A 127 -0.48 -14.34 0.09
C GLY A 127 0.66 -13.34 -0.14
N LEU A 128 1.46 -13.50 -1.19
CA LEU A 128 2.59 -12.63 -1.53
C LEU A 128 2.52 -12.16 -3.00
N ALA A 129 1.31 -11.95 -3.52
CA ALA A 129 1.15 -11.36 -4.85
C ALA A 129 1.49 -9.87 -4.80
N ALA A 130 1.89 -9.34 -5.96
CA ALA A 130 2.11 -7.91 -6.16
C ALA A 130 3.22 -7.29 -5.29
N GLU A 131 4.31 -7.99 -5.05
CA GLU A 131 5.48 -7.45 -4.32
C GLU A 131 6.41 -6.64 -5.27
N LEU A 132 5.87 -5.57 -5.91
CA LEU A 132 6.60 -4.76 -6.89
C LEU A 132 7.90 -4.18 -6.33
N GLY A 133 7.90 -3.73 -5.08
CA GLY A 133 9.10 -3.19 -4.43
C GLY A 133 10.26 -4.16 -4.34
N HIS A 134 9.97 -5.47 -4.43
CA HIS A 134 10.94 -6.54 -4.31
C HIS A 134 11.24 -7.26 -5.63
N VAL A 135 10.77 -6.75 -6.77
CA VAL A 135 11.22 -7.25 -8.07
C VAL A 135 12.69 -6.86 -8.31
N TYR A 136 13.45 -7.77 -8.91
CA TYR A 136 14.84 -7.51 -9.28
C TYR A 136 14.90 -6.60 -10.51
N VAL A 137 15.53 -5.44 -10.35
CA VAL A 137 15.67 -4.43 -11.40
C VAL A 137 17.13 -4.24 -11.86
N GLY A 138 18.05 -5.01 -11.26
CA GLY A 138 19.47 -4.97 -11.57
C GLY A 138 20.34 -4.54 -10.39
N GLY A 139 21.67 -4.69 -10.53
CA GLY A 139 22.65 -4.29 -9.53
C GLY A 139 22.72 -5.18 -8.29
N ASN A 140 23.49 -4.73 -7.29
CA ASN A 140 23.83 -5.52 -6.11
C ASN A 140 23.51 -4.85 -4.77
N VAL A 141 22.72 -3.74 -4.77
CA VAL A 141 22.33 -3.06 -3.53
C VAL A 141 21.50 -4.02 -2.68
N ILE A 142 21.89 -4.18 -1.42
CA ILE A 142 21.18 -5.08 -0.50
C ILE A 142 19.88 -4.42 -0.06
N CYS A 143 18.78 -5.15 -0.22
CA CYS A 143 17.45 -4.74 0.18
C CYS A 143 17.19 -5.11 1.65
N SER A 144 16.33 -4.35 2.32
CA SER A 144 15.86 -4.62 3.68
C SER A 144 15.29 -6.04 3.86
N CYS A 145 14.73 -6.61 2.79
CA CYS A 145 14.23 -7.99 2.80
C CYS A 145 15.34 -9.06 2.77
N GLY A 146 16.61 -8.67 2.59
CA GLY A 146 17.76 -9.57 2.46
C GLY A 146 18.08 -9.99 1.02
N GLY A 147 17.25 -9.63 0.03
CA GLY A 147 17.54 -9.80 -1.40
C GLY A 147 18.45 -8.70 -1.93
N ARG A 148 18.66 -8.65 -3.24
CA ARG A 148 19.56 -7.69 -3.89
C ARG A 148 18.94 -7.10 -5.14
N GLY A 149 19.29 -5.84 -5.44
CA GLY A 149 18.88 -5.17 -6.67
C GLY A 149 17.38 -5.02 -6.84
N HIS A 150 16.64 -4.94 -5.73
CA HIS A 150 15.20 -4.76 -5.74
C HIS A 150 14.81 -3.30 -6.02
N LEU A 151 13.64 -3.08 -6.60
CA LEU A 151 13.15 -1.75 -6.97
C LEU A 151 13.23 -0.75 -5.82
N GLU A 152 12.81 -1.11 -4.60
CA GLU A 152 12.83 -0.21 -3.44
C GLU A 152 14.25 0.26 -3.04
N CYS A 153 15.31 -0.44 -3.49
CA CYS A 153 16.69 -0.02 -3.31
C CYS A 153 17.07 1.18 -4.18
N TYR A 154 16.28 1.48 -5.21
CA TYR A 154 16.52 2.55 -6.17
C TYR A 154 15.55 3.71 -5.99
N PHE A 155 14.28 3.41 -5.65
CA PHE A 155 13.27 4.43 -5.39
C PHE A 155 12.34 4.00 -4.25
N SER A 156 12.51 4.62 -3.10
CA SER A 156 11.67 4.48 -1.91
C SER A 156 12.00 5.61 -0.94
N GLY A 157 11.19 5.82 0.10
CA GLY A 157 11.42 6.85 1.10
C GLY A 157 12.76 6.69 1.82
N TRP A 158 13.15 5.44 2.19
CA TRP A 158 14.45 5.22 2.82
C TRP A 158 15.60 5.49 1.87
N ARG A 159 15.46 5.16 0.59
CA ARG A 159 16.48 5.43 -0.42
C ARG A 159 16.65 6.92 -0.68
N VAL A 160 15.56 7.65 -0.82
CA VAL A 160 15.55 9.10 -0.97
C VAL A 160 16.24 9.77 0.22
N LYS A 161 15.90 9.35 1.45
CA LYS A 161 16.56 9.86 2.65
C LYS A 161 18.07 9.56 2.67
N GLN A 162 18.48 8.40 2.17
CA GLN A 162 19.90 8.05 2.05
C GLN A 162 20.64 8.93 1.02
N ILE A 163 20.00 9.26 -0.12
CA ILE A 163 20.59 10.09 -1.18
C ILE A 163 20.73 11.54 -0.72
N PHE A 164 19.67 12.12 -0.14
CA PHE A 164 19.58 13.55 0.14
C PHE A 164 19.87 13.93 1.59
N GLY A 165 19.88 12.97 2.53
CA GLY A 165 20.00 13.21 3.99
C GLY A 165 18.78 13.92 4.60
N ARG A 166 17.77 14.27 3.78
CA ARG A 166 16.54 14.99 4.14
C ARG A 166 15.39 14.55 3.25
N GLU A 167 14.23 15.10 3.46
CA GLU A 167 13.13 15.00 2.49
C GLU A 167 13.49 15.77 1.21
N ALA A 168 13.20 15.17 0.07
CA ALA A 168 13.44 15.75 -1.24
C ALA A 168 12.15 16.34 -1.82
N ASN A 169 12.26 17.45 -2.54
CA ASN A 169 11.13 18.00 -3.27
C ASN A 169 10.85 17.21 -4.57
N LYS A 170 9.70 17.46 -5.19
CA LYS A 170 9.26 16.76 -6.39
C LYS A 170 10.29 16.78 -7.54
N ASN A 171 10.90 17.92 -7.80
CA ASN A 171 11.86 18.05 -8.89
C ASN A 171 13.16 17.27 -8.63
N GLU A 172 13.60 17.20 -7.39
CA GLU A 172 14.72 16.35 -6.98
C GLU A 172 14.39 14.88 -7.14
N LEU A 173 13.19 14.46 -6.70
CA LEU A 173 12.72 13.08 -6.81
C LEU A 173 12.67 12.60 -8.27
N LYS A 174 12.17 13.43 -9.18
CA LYS A 174 12.09 13.11 -10.62
C LYS A 174 13.47 12.92 -11.27
N ARG A 175 14.52 13.49 -10.69
CA ARG A 175 15.91 13.36 -11.18
C ARG A 175 16.65 12.16 -10.62
N VAL A 176 16.08 11.48 -9.64
CA VAL A 176 16.63 10.20 -9.15
C VAL A 176 16.43 9.15 -10.23
N GLU A 177 17.50 8.50 -10.67
CA GLU A 177 17.44 7.41 -11.67
C GLU A 177 16.38 6.36 -11.31
N GLY A 178 16.23 6.08 -10.03
CA GLY A 178 15.21 5.16 -9.52
C GLY A 178 13.76 5.54 -9.85
N PHE A 179 13.45 6.82 -10.12
CA PHE A 179 12.10 7.22 -10.53
C PHE A 179 11.75 6.67 -11.92
N GLU A 180 12.71 6.70 -12.84
CA GLU A 180 12.53 6.10 -14.15
C GLU A 180 12.38 4.58 -14.07
N VAL A 181 13.22 3.95 -13.24
CA VAL A 181 13.10 2.51 -12.96
C VAL A 181 11.71 2.17 -12.42
N LEU A 182 11.17 2.96 -11.49
CA LEU A 182 9.81 2.80 -10.95
C LEU A 182 8.77 2.86 -12.07
N CYS A 183 8.82 3.88 -12.93
CA CYS A 183 7.86 4.02 -14.05
C CYS A 183 7.92 2.81 -14.99
N ARG A 184 9.11 2.35 -15.32
CA ARG A 184 9.31 1.15 -16.16
C ARG A 184 8.74 -0.12 -15.52
N GLU A 185 8.95 -0.33 -14.23
CA GLU A 185 8.42 -1.52 -13.54
C GLU A 185 6.89 -1.45 -13.38
N ILE A 186 6.31 -0.25 -13.20
CA ILE A 186 4.86 -0.07 -13.26
C ILE A 186 4.33 -0.41 -14.67
N ALA A 187 4.98 0.05 -15.73
CA ALA A 187 4.58 -0.28 -17.10
C ALA A 187 4.60 -1.80 -17.37
N LYS A 188 5.61 -2.52 -16.85
CA LYS A 188 5.64 -3.99 -16.94
C LYS A 188 4.44 -4.63 -16.23
N ALA A 189 4.10 -4.12 -15.04
CA ALA A 189 2.93 -4.61 -14.32
C ALA A 189 1.63 -4.33 -15.10
N VAL A 190 1.51 -3.16 -15.75
CA VAL A 190 0.39 -2.84 -16.64
C VAL A 190 0.29 -3.85 -17.77
N MET A 191 1.39 -4.17 -18.46
CA MET A 191 1.39 -5.18 -19.55
C MET A 191 1.05 -6.60 -19.09
N ILE A 192 1.27 -6.93 -17.81
CA ILE A 192 0.96 -8.26 -17.26
C ILE A 192 -0.48 -8.35 -16.77
N LEU A 193 -1.01 -7.27 -16.20
CA LEU A 193 -2.28 -7.27 -15.47
C LEU A 193 -3.43 -6.62 -16.24
N ASP A 194 -3.12 -5.79 -17.24
CA ASP A 194 -4.06 -4.99 -18.03
C ASP A 194 -5.11 -4.27 -17.14
N PRO A 195 -4.68 -3.43 -16.18
CA PRO A 195 -5.60 -2.75 -15.28
C PRO A 195 -6.28 -1.56 -15.95
N GLU A 196 -7.49 -1.23 -15.53
CA GLU A 196 -8.19 0.00 -15.95
C GLU A 196 -7.51 1.27 -15.39
N VAL A 197 -6.87 1.13 -14.22
CA VAL A 197 -6.21 2.25 -13.53
C VAL A 197 -5.01 1.77 -12.71
N VAL A 198 -3.94 2.55 -12.74
CA VAL A 198 -2.86 2.51 -11.77
C VAL A 198 -3.12 3.59 -10.74
N THR A 199 -3.29 3.22 -9.47
CA THR A 199 -3.39 4.20 -8.39
C THR A 199 -2.07 4.31 -7.64
N ILE A 200 -1.66 5.53 -7.31
CA ILE A 200 -0.42 5.81 -6.60
C ILE A 200 -0.74 6.62 -5.36
N GLY A 201 -0.20 6.19 -4.22
CA GLY A 201 -0.39 6.84 -2.95
C GLY A 201 0.79 6.66 -2.00
N GLY A 202 0.54 6.86 -0.71
CA GLY A 202 1.58 6.88 0.31
C GLY A 202 2.32 8.22 0.39
N ARG A 203 3.05 8.45 1.48
CA ARG A 203 3.65 9.74 1.79
C ARG A 203 4.55 10.29 0.67
N LEU A 204 5.36 9.45 0.04
CA LEU A 204 6.22 9.86 -1.07
C LEU A 204 5.40 9.97 -2.38
N GLY A 205 4.41 9.11 -2.59
CA GLY A 205 3.57 9.11 -3.80
C GLY A 205 2.75 10.39 -3.95
N ARG A 206 2.26 10.95 -2.86
CA ARG A 206 1.44 12.17 -2.82
C ARG A 206 2.20 13.47 -3.14
N VAL A 207 3.53 13.41 -3.20
CA VAL A 207 4.35 14.56 -3.65
C VAL A 207 4.19 14.80 -5.16
N PHE A 208 3.78 13.77 -5.91
CA PHE A 208 3.60 13.79 -7.36
C PHE A 208 2.16 14.12 -7.76
N ASN A 209 1.98 14.39 -9.03
CA ASN A 209 0.68 14.40 -9.71
C ASN A 209 0.71 13.40 -10.88
N GLU A 210 -0.40 13.20 -11.53
CA GLU A 210 -0.58 12.22 -12.62
C GLU A 210 0.37 12.51 -13.79
N GLU A 211 0.60 13.78 -14.11
CA GLU A 211 1.51 14.21 -15.18
C GLU A 211 2.96 13.76 -14.96
N ASP A 212 3.38 13.64 -13.70
CA ASP A 212 4.73 13.20 -13.37
C ASP A 212 4.96 11.73 -13.77
N PHE A 213 3.89 10.93 -13.86
CA PHE A 213 3.91 9.52 -14.23
C PHE A 213 3.65 9.26 -15.71
N LYS A 214 3.54 10.29 -16.56
CA LYS A 214 3.42 10.13 -18.02
C LYS A 214 4.54 9.27 -18.61
N LYS A 215 5.67 9.19 -17.93
CA LYS A 215 6.79 8.35 -18.32
C LYS A 215 6.45 6.86 -18.37
N ILE A 216 5.40 6.43 -17.70
CA ILE A 216 4.89 5.04 -17.79
C ILE A 216 4.49 4.72 -19.24
N TYR A 217 3.82 5.68 -19.92
CA TYR A 217 3.34 5.49 -21.28
C TYR A 217 4.46 5.36 -22.33
N GLU A 218 5.68 5.88 -22.04
CA GLU A 218 6.83 5.71 -22.92
C GLU A 218 7.27 4.23 -23.05
N TYR A 219 6.87 3.39 -22.11
CA TYR A 219 7.19 1.96 -22.05
C TYR A 219 6.03 1.06 -22.46
N LEU A 220 4.86 1.62 -22.78
CA LEU A 220 3.67 0.86 -23.15
C LEU A 220 3.41 0.91 -24.65
N PRO A 221 2.99 -0.20 -25.28
CA PRO A 221 2.37 -0.17 -26.58
C PRO A 221 1.08 0.69 -26.56
N GLU A 222 0.74 1.28 -27.72
CA GLU A 222 -0.40 2.21 -27.85
C GLU A 222 -1.76 1.57 -27.49
N GLU A 223 -1.86 0.25 -27.56
CA GLU A 223 -3.07 -0.50 -27.23
C GLU A 223 -3.38 -0.55 -25.74
N PHE A 224 -2.42 -0.22 -24.86
CA PHE A 224 -2.64 -0.16 -23.42
C PHE A 224 -3.20 1.21 -23.01
N ASP A 225 -4.52 1.27 -22.79
CA ASP A 225 -5.22 2.45 -22.30
C ASP A 225 -5.43 2.34 -20.79
N VAL A 226 -4.48 2.85 -20.00
CA VAL A 226 -4.50 2.82 -18.54
C VAL A 226 -4.52 4.23 -17.95
N GLU A 227 -5.47 4.48 -17.05
CA GLU A 227 -5.50 5.72 -16.25
C GLU A 227 -4.42 5.67 -15.16
N VAL A 228 -3.73 6.79 -14.88
CA VAL A 228 -2.92 6.94 -13.67
C VAL A 228 -3.65 7.92 -12.76
N LYS A 229 -3.80 7.58 -11.47
CA LYS A 229 -4.48 8.41 -10.48
C LYS A 229 -3.72 8.48 -9.17
N ILE A 230 -3.48 9.71 -8.69
CA ILE A 230 -2.92 9.93 -7.35
C ILE A 230 -4.03 9.89 -6.31
N ILE A 231 -3.83 9.14 -5.23
CA ILE A 231 -4.70 9.13 -4.06
C ILE A 231 -4.01 9.88 -2.94
N ASP A 232 -4.46 11.11 -2.72
CA ASP A 232 -3.97 12.00 -1.67
C ASP A 232 -4.82 11.84 -0.40
N ASP A 233 -4.58 10.75 0.32
CA ASP A 233 -5.29 10.43 1.55
C ASP A 233 -4.35 9.70 2.53
N ASP A 234 -4.05 10.34 3.66
CA ASP A 234 -3.16 9.79 4.70
C ASP A 234 -3.72 8.52 5.34
N LEU A 235 -5.05 8.40 5.38
CA LEU A 235 -5.76 7.30 6.02
C LEU A 235 -6.16 6.20 5.03
N ALA A 236 -5.66 6.23 3.78
CA ALA A 236 -6.07 5.32 2.72
C ALA A 236 -5.94 3.84 3.12
N VAL A 237 -4.86 3.47 3.80
CA VAL A 237 -4.62 2.09 4.25
C VAL A 237 -5.62 1.69 5.34
N ALA A 238 -5.81 2.50 6.38
CA ALA A 238 -6.78 2.24 7.44
C ALA A 238 -8.21 2.19 6.88
N LYS A 239 -8.57 3.08 5.96
CA LYS A 239 -9.87 3.06 5.26
C LYS A 239 -10.06 1.78 4.45
N GLY A 240 -9.04 1.34 3.73
CA GLY A 240 -9.07 0.08 2.99
C GLY A 240 -9.21 -1.14 3.89
N ALA A 241 -8.51 -1.17 5.02
CA ALA A 241 -8.67 -2.19 6.04
C ALA A 241 -10.11 -2.23 6.60
N ALA A 242 -10.73 -1.07 6.82
CA ALA A 242 -12.12 -0.99 7.26
C ALA A 242 -13.10 -1.54 6.19
N LEU A 243 -12.86 -1.27 4.90
CA LEU A 243 -13.65 -1.85 3.80
C LEU A 243 -13.51 -3.38 3.72
N ILE A 244 -12.30 -3.90 3.93
CA ILE A 244 -12.06 -5.35 3.99
C ILE A 244 -12.76 -5.95 5.21
N SER A 245 -12.79 -5.24 6.35
CA SER A 245 -13.50 -5.66 7.54
C SER A 245 -14.99 -5.89 7.26
N GLU A 246 -15.61 -5.03 6.48
CA GLU A 246 -17.00 -5.10 6.03
C GLU A 246 -17.26 -6.13 4.91
N GLY A 247 -16.21 -6.72 4.32
CA GLY A 247 -16.37 -7.65 3.20
C GLY A 247 -16.74 -6.98 1.86
N LEU A 248 -16.40 -5.71 1.69
CA LEU A 248 -16.74 -4.91 0.49
C LEU A 248 -15.71 -5.07 -0.65
N VAL A 249 -14.63 -5.82 -0.41
CA VAL A 249 -13.53 -6.02 -1.38
C VAL A 249 -13.06 -7.48 -1.43
#